data_caaf202528b1392c524c52d31fb284d1
#
_entry.id   caaf202528b1392c524c52d31fb284d1
#
_cell.length_a   1.000
_cell.length_b   1.000
_cell.length_c   1.000
_cell.angle_alpha   90.00
_cell.angle_beta   90.00
_cell.angle_gamma   90.00
#
_symmetry.space_group_name_H-M   'P 1'
#
loop_
_entity.id
_entity.type
_entity.pdbx_description
1 polymer ?
#
loop_
_entity_poly.entity_id
_entity_poly.type
_entity_poly.pdbx_seq_one_letter_code
_entity_poly.pdbx_strand_id
1 'polypeptide(L)'
;MKSALIIGGGFSGCAAAHQLEMLGGWDVTLVESAPYLGAGVRTQWFGGHPYTFGPRHFLTPYEETFTYLNAIVPIRRCPEHEFLTYVERDNAFYAFPINMTDVRTMPDYKEIQSEMDEKKREEFRGAKEAKNIEDYWIGSVGQRLYDKFIDEYSKKMWLIDDNKKIDTFGWSPKGVALKDGPRAAWDSAISGYPYAPDGYDYYFGFATQAARVLLSTTITNFDIPYKTVTFNGEKKSYDIIINTIAPDTIFDECYGALPFLGREFHKIVFPTESVLPENVYFLYYANEEKFTRLVEYKKFTHHVSPTTLIGMEIPTFGNGKHYPMPYQSEQIRAERYFADMPEGVFSIGRAGSYLYGIDIDDCIRQTMLMAETLQDGGQDHPVPGDNYRFPELQR
;
A
#
# COMPACT_ATOMS: atom_id res chain seq x y z
N MET A 1 -28.38 20.47 -3.08
CA MET A 1 -27.32 19.54 -2.72
C MET A 1 -25.97 20.21 -3.08
N LYS A 2 -24.97 20.07 -2.23
CA LYS A 2 -23.59 20.47 -2.57
C LYS A 2 -23.02 19.48 -3.60
N SER A 3 -22.15 19.95 -4.46
CA SER A 3 -21.53 19.13 -5.51
C SER A 3 -20.13 18.67 -5.10
N ALA A 4 -19.82 17.38 -5.31
CA ALA A 4 -18.52 16.82 -5.03
C ALA A 4 -17.94 16.13 -6.28
N LEU A 5 -16.66 16.40 -6.55
CA LEU A 5 -15.90 15.67 -7.55
C LEU A 5 -14.93 14.72 -6.86
N ILE A 6 -14.92 13.46 -7.28
CA ILE A 6 -13.90 12.47 -6.90
C ILE A 6 -13.05 12.19 -8.13
N ILE A 7 -11.73 12.39 -8.00
CA ILE A 7 -10.75 12.14 -9.06
C ILE A 7 -10.04 10.83 -8.76
N GLY A 8 -10.30 9.81 -9.59
CA GLY A 8 -9.78 8.45 -9.45
C GLY A 8 -10.75 7.49 -8.78
N GLY A 9 -11.00 6.35 -9.43
CA GLY A 9 -11.93 5.29 -9.01
C GLY A 9 -11.22 4.11 -8.33
N GLY A 10 -10.06 4.33 -7.71
CA GLY A 10 -9.40 3.35 -6.86
C GLY A 10 -10.14 3.13 -5.53
N PHE A 11 -9.57 2.35 -4.62
CA PHE A 11 -10.22 2.04 -3.33
C PHE A 11 -10.60 3.31 -2.57
N SER A 12 -9.67 4.29 -2.46
CA SER A 12 -9.91 5.56 -1.77
C SER A 12 -11.06 6.36 -2.37
N GLY A 13 -11.14 6.45 -3.71
CA GLY A 13 -12.21 7.18 -4.38
C GLY A 13 -13.58 6.54 -4.18
N CYS A 14 -13.65 5.20 -4.24
CA CYS A 14 -14.89 4.47 -3.94
C CYS A 14 -15.29 4.64 -2.47
N ALA A 15 -14.34 4.55 -1.53
CA ALA A 15 -14.60 4.76 -0.11
C ALA A 15 -15.09 6.20 0.17
N ALA A 16 -14.52 7.21 -0.49
CA ALA A 16 -14.98 8.59 -0.38
C ALA A 16 -16.41 8.78 -0.90
N ALA A 17 -16.76 8.13 -2.02
CA ALA A 17 -18.13 8.16 -2.53
C ALA A 17 -19.13 7.61 -1.52
N HIS A 18 -18.81 6.48 -0.88
CA HIS A 18 -19.66 5.87 0.14
C HIS A 18 -19.78 6.76 1.39
N GLN A 19 -18.70 7.38 1.85
CA GLN A 19 -18.77 8.31 2.99
C GLN A 19 -19.66 9.52 2.69
N LEU A 20 -19.58 10.08 1.47
CA LEU A 20 -20.45 11.19 1.07
C LEU A 20 -21.94 10.75 0.93
N GLU A 21 -22.20 9.51 0.49
CA GLU A 21 -23.54 8.93 0.49
C GLU A 21 -24.09 8.84 1.91
N MET A 22 -23.31 8.32 2.87
CA MET A 22 -23.72 8.20 4.27
C MET A 22 -23.96 9.56 4.93
N LEU A 23 -23.18 10.58 4.60
CA LEU A 23 -23.39 11.96 5.05
C LEU A 23 -24.69 12.56 4.52
N GLY A 24 -25.06 12.18 3.30
CA GLY A 24 -26.18 12.77 2.59
C GLY A 24 -25.96 14.24 2.14
N GLY A 25 -26.84 14.74 1.29
CA GLY A 25 -26.80 16.13 0.84
C GLY A 25 -25.77 16.45 -0.26
N TRP A 26 -25.06 15.45 -0.79
CA TRP A 26 -24.05 15.59 -1.83
C TRP A 26 -24.54 15.04 -3.18
N ASP A 27 -24.23 15.78 -4.26
CA ASP A 27 -24.29 15.29 -5.65
C ASP A 27 -22.86 14.91 -6.08
N VAL A 28 -22.60 13.60 -6.11
CA VAL A 28 -21.24 13.07 -6.26
C VAL A 28 -20.98 12.66 -7.70
N THR A 29 -19.94 13.21 -8.31
CA THR A 29 -19.40 12.75 -9.61
C THR A 29 -18.03 12.12 -9.37
N LEU A 30 -17.84 10.86 -9.78
CA LEU A 30 -16.56 10.16 -9.76
C LEU A 30 -16.05 10.01 -11.19
N VAL A 31 -14.82 10.46 -11.45
CA VAL A 31 -14.16 10.37 -12.76
C VAL A 31 -12.99 9.42 -12.68
N GLU A 32 -12.99 8.38 -13.53
CA GLU A 32 -11.95 7.35 -13.64
C GLU A 32 -11.52 7.17 -15.09
N SER A 33 -10.23 7.22 -15.33
CA SER A 33 -9.63 7.05 -16.67
C SER A 33 -9.68 5.60 -17.19
N ALA A 34 -9.64 4.61 -16.29
CA ALA A 34 -9.78 3.21 -16.62
C ALA A 34 -11.25 2.85 -16.94
N PRO A 35 -11.49 1.74 -17.66
CA PRO A 35 -12.85 1.24 -17.92
C PRO A 35 -13.49 0.50 -16.73
N TYR A 36 -12.87 0.54 -15.56
CA TYR A 36 -13.32 -0.15 -14.35
C TYR A 36 -12.88 0.59 -13.08
N LEU A 37 -13.56 0.31 -11.97
CA LEU A 37 -13.21 0.78 -10.63
C LEU A 37 -12.26 -0.21 -9.94
N GLY A 38 -11.62 0.24 -8.83
CA GLY A 38 -10.83 -0.60 -7.95
C GLY A 38 -9.32 -0.56 -8.22
N ALA A 39 -8.88 0.00 -9.35
CA ALA A 39 -7.46 0.10 -9.72
C ALA A 39 -6.69 -1.22 -9.48
N GLY A 40 -5.55 -1.21 -8.77
CA GLY A 40 -4.75 -2.40 -8.49
C GLY A 40 -5.34 -3.38 -7.46
N VAL A 41 -6.49 -3.04 -6.84
CA VAL A 41 -7.20 -3.90 -5.88
C VAL A 41 -8.31 -4.70 -6.56
N ARG A 42 -8.68 -4.30 -7.78
CA ARG A 42 -9.65 -5.03 -8.59
C ARG A 42 -9.16 -6.42 -8.93
N THR A 43 -10.06 -7.40 -8.84
CA THR A 43 -9.77 -8.77 -9.25
C THR A 43 -9.68 -8.88 -10.76
N GLN A 44 -8.61 -9.48 -11.23
CA GLN A 44 -8.37 -9.84 -12.62
C GLN A 44 -8.40 -11.37 -12.75
N TRP A 45 -8.50 -11.88 -13.99
CA TRP A 45 -8.52 -13.31 -14.26
C TRP A 45 -7.45 -13.67 -15.28
N PHE A 46 -6.70 -14.74 -15.00
CA PHE A 46 -5.70 -15.29 -15.92
C PHE A 46 -5.66 -16.80 -15.81
N GLY A 47 -5.79 -17.51 -16.93
CA GLY A 47 -5.77 -18.99 -16.96
C GLY A 47 -6.82 -19.63 -16.06
N GLY A 48 -7.98 -18.98 -15.85
CA GLY A 48 -9.05 -19.45 -14.97
C GLY A 48 -8.82 -19.14 -13.48
N HIS A 49 -7.80 -18.37 -13.11
CA HIS A 49 -7.48 -18.00 -11.73
C HIS A 49 -7.73 -16.53 -11.45
N PRO A 50 -8.35 -16.19 -10.32
CA PRO A 50 -8.45 -14.81 -9.86
C PRO A 50 -7.11 -14.34 -9.28
N TYR A 51 -6.75 -13.08 -9.56
CA TYR A 51 -5.56 -12.44 -9.01
C TYR A 51 -5.74 -10.92 -8.89
N THR A 52 -4.88 -10.27 -8.12
CA THR A 52 -4.75 -8.81 -8.04
C THR A 52 -3.31 -8.40 -8.37
N PHE A 53 -3.09 -7.11 -8.63
CA PHE A 53 -1.72 -6.60 -8.79
C PHE A 53 -1.02 -6.52 -7.42
N GLY A 54 -0.32 -7.60 -7.06
CA GLY A 54 0.28 -7.84 -5.77
C GLY A 54 -0.67 -8.49 -4.75
N PRO A 55 -0.17 -8.91 -3.58
CA PRO A 55 -0.99 -9.44 -2.52
C PRO A 55 -1.82 -8.31 -1.91
N ARG A 56 -3.11 -8.25 -2.21
CA ARG A 56 -4.03 -7.23 -1.71
C ARG A 56 -4.88 -7.78 -0.57
N HIS A 57 -4.24 -8.39 0.42
CA HIS A 57 -4.94 -8.76 1.64
C HIS A 57 -5.32 -7.51 2.43
N PHE A 58 -6.40 -7.61 3.18
CA PHE A 58 -6.81 -6.58 4.11
C PHE A 58 -6.01 -6.74 5.39
N LEU A 59 -5.34 -5.67 5.78
CA LEU A 59 -4.54 -5.63 6.99
C LEU A 59 -4.92 -4.40 7.80
N THR A 60 -5.29 -4.58 9.05
CA THR A 60 -5.63 -3.45 9.92
C THR A 60 -5.41 -3.78 11.40
N PRO A 61 -4.86 -2.87 12.21
CA PRO A 61 -4.87 -2.98 13.66
C PRO A 61 -6.22 -2.54 14.27
N TYR A 62 -7.16 -2.02 13.47
CA TYR A 62 -8.39 -1.39 13.93
C TYR A 62 -9.63 -2.25 13.66
N GLU A 63 -10.29 -2.71 14.72
CA GLU A 63 -11.55 -3.47 14.60
C GLU A 63 -12.67 -2.66 13.92
N GLU A 64 -12.69 -1.35 14.08
CA GLU A 64 -13.68 -0.48 13.43
C GLU A 64 -13.57 -0.56 11.91
N THR A 65 -12.37 -0.42 11.37
CA THR A 65 -12.09 -0.50 9.93
C THR A 65 -12.39 -1.89 9.37
N PHE A 66 -12.05 -2.94 10.15
CA PHE A 66 -12.42 -4.30 9.81
C PHE A 66 -13.95 -4.48 9.77
N THR A 67 -14.64 -4.01 10.78
CA THR A 67 -16.11 -4.13 10.90
C THR A 67 -16.80 -3.41 9.75
N TYR A 68 -16.35 -2.20 9.41
CA TYR A 68 -16.87 -1.43 8.28
C TYR A 68 -16.78 -2.23 6.96
N LEU A 69 -15.59 -2.70 6.61
CA LEU A 69 -15.41 -3.39 5.33
C LEU A 69 -16.08 -4.77 5.33
N ASN A 70 -15.99 -5.51 6.43
CA ASN A 70 -16.58 -6.84 6.57
C ASN A 70 -18.12 -6.83 6.51
N ALA A 71 -18.76 -5.74 6.89
CA ALA A 71 -20.21 -5.57 6.76
C ALA A 71 -20.67 -5.48 5.29
N ILE A 72 -19.81 -5.05 4.39
CA ILE A 72 -20.10 -4.88 2.96
C ILE A 72 -19.55 -6.08 2.17
N VAL A 73 -18.31 -6.44 2.42
CA VAL A 73 -17.62 -7.58 1.81
C VAL A 73 -17.16 -8.53 2.91
N PRO A 74 -17.84 -9.68 3.09
CA PRO A 74 -17.42 -10.65 4.11
C PRO A 74 -15.96 -11.08 3.95
N ILE A 75 -15.17 -10.94 5.02
CA ILE A 75 -13.72 -11.15 5.03
C ILE A 75 -13.40 -12.37 5.90
N ARG A 76 -12.66 -13.31 5.34
CA ARG A 76 -12.02 -14.39 6.08
C ARG A 76 -10.74 -13.86 6.74
N ARG A 77 -10.60 -14.06 8.04
CA ARG A 77 -9.34 -13.79 8.75
C ARG A 77 -8.31 -14.86 8.41
N CYS A 78 -7.05 -14.44 8.26
CA CYS A 78 -5.91 -15.28 7.90
C CYS A 78 -4.81 -15.16 8.97
N PRO A 79 -5.05 -15.62 10.21
CA PRO A 79 -4.08 -15.49 11.29
C PRO A 79 -2.83 -16.36 11.06
N GLU A 80 -2.93 -17.38 10.21
CA GLU A 80 -1.86 -18.30 9.84
C GLU A 80 -0.89 -17.75 8.79
N HIS A 81 -1.19 -16.62 8.20
CA HIS A 81 -0.49 -16.06 7.05
C HIS A 81 1.01 -15.89 7.31
N GLU A 82 1.80 -16.69 6.63
CA GLU A 82 3.27 -16.61 6.62
C GLU A 82 3.78 -16.13 5.26
N PHE A 83 4.96 -15.57 5.26
CA PHE A 83 5.77 -15.45 4.07
C PHE A 83 7.25 -15.64 4.40
N LEU A 84 8.00 -16.09 3.39
CA LEU A 84 9.38 -16.46 3.53
C LEU A 84 10.25 -15.61 2.64
N THR A 85 11.49 -15.39 3.07
CA THR A 85 12.56 -14.82 2.26
C THR A 85 13.55 -15.90 1.89
N TYR A 86 13.86 -16.02 0.60
CA TYR A 86 14.97 -16.83 0.13
C TYR A 86 16.28 -16.10 0.36
N VAL A 87 17.20 -16.72 1.07
CA VAL A 87 18.56 -16.24 1.33
C VAL A 87 19.55 -17.16 0.61
N GLU A 88 20.09 -16.71 -0.52
CA GLU A 88 20.92 -17.54 -1.42
C GLU A 88 22.18 -18.05 -0.74
N ARG A 89 22.90 -17.18 0.01
CA ARG A 89 24.14 -17.57 0.71
C ARG A 89 23.98 -18.74 1.68
N ASP A 90 22.78 -18.91 2.22
CA ASP A 90 22.44 -20.01 3.13
C ASP A 90 21.72 -21.16 2.39
N ASN A 91 21.34 -20.94 1.12
CA ASN A 91 20.47 -21.82 0.34
C ASN A 91 19.21 -22.24 1.11
N ALA A 92 18.54 -21.28 1.76
CA ALA A 92 17.44 -21.55 2.66
C ALA A 92 16.35 -20.48 2.59
N PHE A 93 15.15 -20.86 3.02
CA PHE A 93 14.03 -19.96 3.22
C PHE A 93 13.83 -19.72 4.70
N TYR A 94 13.69 -18.44 5.08
CA TYR A 94 13.45 -18.01 6.45
C TYR A 94 12.21 -17.13 6.52
N ALA A 95 11.50 -17.18 7.64
CA ALA A 95 10.32 -16.34 7.86
C ALA A 95 10.64 -14.85 7.83
N PHE A 96 9.69 -14.06 7.31
CA PHE A 96 9.73 -12.61 7.40
C PHE A 96 8.37 -12.11 7.98
N PRO A 97 8.35 -11.20 8.97
CA PRO A 97 9.49 -10.54 9.62
C PRO A 97 10.54 -11.52 10.13
N ILE A 98 11.80 -11.08 10.21
CA ILE A 98 12.92 -11.91 10.67
C ILE A 98 12.53 -12.58 12.00
N ASN A 99 12.57 -13.92 12.04
CA ASN A 99 12.08 -14.69 13.18
C ASN A 99 13.24 -15.39 13.91
N MET A 100 13.31 -15.22 15.22
CA MET A 100 14.38 -15.81 16.06
C MET A 100 14.43 -17.34 15.98
N THR A 101 13.30 -18.01 15.75
CA THR A 101 13.30 -19.47 15.55
C THR A 101 14.14 -19.84 14.34
N ASP A 102 14.02 -19.10 13.24
CA ASP A 102 14.81 -19.34 12.03
C ASP A 102 16.24 -18.86 12.19
N VAL A 103 16.47 -17.69 12.82
CA VAL A 103 17.81 -17.14 13.08
C VAL A 103 18.68 -18.15 13.83
N ARG A 104 18.12 -18.89 14.82
CA ARG A 104 18.84 -19.94 15.56
C ARG A 104 19.31 -21.12 14.70
N THR A 105 18.76 -21.28 13.50
CA THR A 105 19.12 -22.35 12.54
C THR A 105 20.13 -21.89 11.49
N MET A 106 20.43 -20.60 11.41
CA MET A 106 21.33 -20.05 10.41
C MET A 106 22.78 -20.54 10.61
N PRO A 107 23.54 -20.76 9.52
CA PRO A 107 24.92 -21.25 9.62
C PRO A 107 25.85 -20.36 10.46
N ASP A 108 25.63 -19.05 10.45
CA ASP A 108 26.38 -18.02 11.12
C ASP A 108 25.66 -17.45 12.38
N TYR A 109 24.84 -18.28 13.03
CA TYR A 109 24.03 -17.87 14.18
C TYR A 109 24.87 -17.24 15.31
N LYS A 110 26.08 -17.76 15.58
CA LYS A 110 26.93 -17.26 16.69
C LYS A 110 27.36 -15.82 16.46
N GLU A 111 27.72 -15.50 15.24
CA GLU A 111 28.12 -14.16 14.81
C GLU A 111 26.92 -13.21 14.82
N ILE A 112 25.77 -13.65 14.31
CA ILE A 112 24.50 -12.92 14.39
C ILE A 112 24.13 -12.61 15.84
N GLN A 113 24.19 -13.62 16.72
CA GLN A 113 23.88 -13.45 18.13
C GLN A 113 24.80 -12.40 18.78
N SER A 114 26.09 -12.41 18.44
CA SER A 114 27.07 -11.42 18.96
C SER A 114 26.73 -10.00 18.52
N GLU A 115 26.35 -9.80 17.24
CA GLU A 115 25.92 -8.50 16.72
C GLU A 115 24.62 -8.03 17.43
N MET A 116 23.65 -8.91 17.57
CA MET A 116 22.38 -8.59 18.26
C MET A 116 22.59 -8.23 19.72
N ASP A 117 23.46 -8.97 20.44
CA ASP A 117 23.79 -8.69 21.85
C ASP A 117 24.51 -7.34 21.99
N GLU A 118 25.30 -6.94 21.00
CA GLU A 118 25.88 -5.59 20.91
C GLU A 118 24.80 -4.53 20.76
N LYS A 119 23.88 -4.68 19.81
CA LYS A 119 22.78 -3.72 19.59
C LYS A 119 21.89 -3.59 20.84
N LYS A 120 21.62 -4.70 21.51
CA LYS A 120 20.89 -4.69 22.78
C LYS A 120 21.64 -3.97 23.91
N ARG A 121 22.94 -4.15 24.04
CA ARG A 121 23.76 -3.42 25.00
C ARG A 121 23.81 -1.91 24.74
N GLU A 122 23.74 -1.52 23.46
CA GLU A 122 23.63 -0.14 23.03
C GLU A 122 22.20 0.42 23.09
N GLU A 123 21.24 -0.37 23.66
CA GLU A 123 19.82 -0.02 23.73
C GLU A 123 19.21 0.35 22.36
N PHE A 124 19.69 -0.28 21.29
CA PHE A 124 19.29 -0.01 19.91
C PHE A 124 19.44 1.47 19.50
N ARG A 125 20.47 2.16 20.02
CA ARG A 125 20.71 3.56 19.75
C ARG A 125 20.81 3.84 18.24
N GLY A 126 21.53 3.00 17.50
CA GLY A 126 21.68 3.15 16.05
C GLY A 126 20.32 3.17 15.31
N ALA A 127 19.38 2.33 15.72
CA ALA A 127 18.03 2.33 15.15
C ALA A 127 17.20 3.57 15.55
N LYS A 128 17.33 4.00 16.80
CA LYS A 128 16.61 5.18 17.33
C LYS A 128 17.08 6.51 16.70
N GLU A 129 18.35 6.59 16.36
CA GLU A 129 18.99 7.77 15.78
C GLU A 129 19.14 7.67 14.25
N ALA A 130 18.61 6.61 13.64
CA ALA A 130 18.76 6.33 12.22
C ALA A 130 18.18 7.44 11.33
N LYS A 131 18.91 7.78 10.27
CA LYS A 131 18.50 8.80 9.29
C LYS A 131 18.08 8.20 7.95
N ASN A 132 18.27 6.91 7.76
CA ASN A 132 17.94 6.17 6.56
C ASN A 132 17.65 4.70 6.89
N ILE A 133 17.17 3.95 5.90
CA ILE A 133 16.73 2.56 6.11
C ILE A 133 17.90 1.64 6.46
N GLU A 134 19.10 1.88 5.95
CA GLU A 134 20.31 1.09 6.24
C GLU A 134 20.69 1.23 7.72
N ASP A 135 20.85 2.47 8.20
CA ASP A 135 21.17 2.73 9.61
C ASP A 135 20.12 2.13 10.55
N TYR A 136 18.84 2.25 10.20
CA TYR A 136 17.74 1.67 10.98
C TYR A 136 17.86 0.15 11.11
N TRP A 137 18.05 -0.56 10.00
CA TRP A 137 18.09 -2.01 10.02
C TRP A 137 19.37 -2.54 10.67
N ILE A 138 20.54 -2.00 10.33
CA ILE A 138 21.80 -2.38 10.97
C ILE A 138 21.74 -2.09 12.49
N GLY A 139 21.18 -0.95 12.88
CA GLY A 139 20.98 -0.59 14.28
C GLY A 139 19.98 -1.48 15.01
N SER A 140 19.04 -2.11 14.28
CA SER A 140 18.02 -2.97 14.86
C SER A 140 18.46 -4.43 15.00
N VAL A 141 19.11 -4.99 13.98
CA VAL A 141 19.35 -6.45 13.88
C VAL A 141 20.81 -6.83 13.61
N GLY A 142 21.68 -5.86 13.36
CA GLY A 142 23.07 -6.08 12.99
C GLY A 142 23.30 -6.22 11.49
N GLN A 143 24.58 -6.21 11.09
CA GLN A 143 25.00 -6.20 9.68
C GLN A 143 24.58 -7.50 8.96
N ARG A 144 24.78 -8.66 9.58
CA ARG A 144 24.53 -9.96 8.91
C ARG A 144 23.06 -10.19 8.54
N LEU A 145 22.15 -9.85 9.43
CA LEU A 145 20.72 -9.96 9.14
C LEU A 145 20.28 -8.90 8.13
N TYR A 146 20.83 -7.68 8.21
CA TYR A 146 20.60 -6.67 7.19
C TYR A 146 21.04 -7.15 5.80
N ASP A 147 22.24 -7.69 5.66
CA ASP A 147 22.78 -8.22 4.39
C ASP A 147 21.94 -9.38 3.84
N LYS A 148 21.37 -10.22 4.71
CA LYS A 148 20.58 -11.39 4.29
C LYS A 148 19.17 -11.03 3.83
N PHE A 149 18.54 -10.03 4.43
CA PHE A 149 17.10 -9.78 4.25
C PHE A 149 16.77 -8.44 3.58
N ILE A 150 17.61 -7.44 3.74
CA ILE A 150 17.24 -6.06 3.46
C ILE A 150 18.08 -5.44 2.34
N ASP A 151 19.40 -5.58 2.37
CA ASP A 151 20.32 -4.82 1.53
C ASP A 151 19.93 -4.90 0.03
N GLU A 152 20.10 -6.06 -0.57
CA GLU A 152 19.79 -6.24 -2.00
C GLU A 152 18.27 -6.18 -2.29
N TYR A 153 17.43 -6.62 -1.34
CA TYR A 153 15.99 -6.50 -1.47
C TYR A 153 15.54 -5.04 -1.63
N SER A 154 16.01 -4.15 -0.75
CA SER A 154 15.63 -2.74 -0.79
C SER A 154 16.17 -2.03 -2.03
N LYS A 155 17.44 -2.27 -2.39
CA LYS A 155 18.02 -1.74 -3.62
C LYS A 155 17.19 -2.12 -4.84
N LYS A 156 16.83 -3.40 -4.95
CA LYS A 156 16.00 -3.93 -6.02
C LYS A 156 14.57 -3.39 -5.96
N MET A 157 13.96 -3.39 -4.77
CA MET A 157 12.58 -2.91 -4.56
C MET A 157 12.41 -1.47 -5.03
N TRP A 158 13.39 -0.61 -4.79
CA TRP A 158 13.36 0.82 -5.06
C TRP A 158 14.15 1.24 -6.29
N LEU A 159 14.82 0.29 -6.97
CA LEU A 159 15.72 0.55 -8.12
C LEU A 159 16.79 1.61 -7.80
N ILE A 160 17.44 1.46 -6.67
CA ILE A 160 18.50 2.32 -6.16
C ILE A 160 19.81 1.54 -6.00
N ASP A 161 20.90 2.25 -5.95
CA ASP A 161 22.26 1.70 -5.74
C ASP A 161 22.72 1.75 -4.28
N ASP A 162 22.06 2.57 -3.44
CA ASP A 162 22.42 2.82 -2.05
C ASP A 162 21.16 2.99 -1.18
N ASN A 163 21.01 2.15 -0.15
CA ASN A 163 19.88 2.18 0.77
C ASN A 163 19.84 3.44 1.66
N LYS A 164 20.95 4.18 1.77
CA LYS A 164 20.98 5.48 2.46
C LYS A 164 20.13 6.55 1.78
N LYS A 165 19.75 6.33 0.52
CA LYS A 165 18.82 7.21 -0.20
C LYS A 165 17.39 7.13 0.34
N ILE A 166 17.03 6.04 1.02
CA ILE A 166 15.73 5.89 1.67
C ILE A 166 15.80 6.54 3.04
N ASP A 167 15.42 7.78 3.11
CA ASP A 167 15.51 8.63 4.31
C ASP A 167 14.13 9.00 4.92
N THR A 168 13.06 8.53 4.30
CA THR A 168 11.70 8.55 4.87
C THR A 168 11.28 7.12 5.17
N PHE A 169 11.66 6.60 6.34
CA PHE A 169 11.53 5.17 6.67
C PHE A 169 10.78 4.91 7.98
N GLY A 170 9.90 5.79 8.39
CA GLY A 170 9.10 5.64 9.63
C GLY A 170 8.24 4.35 9.69
N TRP A 171 8.51 3.39 8.80
CA TRP A 171 7.84 2.10 8.71
C TRP A 171 8.87 0.97 8.75
N SER A 172 8.76 0.11 9.74
CA SER A 172 9.34 -1.23 9.65
C SER A 172 8.28 -2.16 9.04
N PRO A 173 8.63 -3.05 8.10
CA PRO A 173 7.68 -4.05 7.64
C PRO A 173 7.08 -4.79 8.85
N LYS A 174 5.75 -4.78 8.96
CA LYS A 174 5.03 -5.45 10.05
C LYS A 174 5.27 -4.88 11.46
N GLY A 175 5.78 -3.65 11.56
CA GLY A 175 5.98 -2.96 12.82
C GLY A 175 7.12 -3.49 13.69
N VAL A 176 7.85 -4.53 13.27
CA VAL A 176 8.97 -5.11 14.01
C VAL A 176 10.12 -5.49 13.08
N ALA A 177 11.36 -5.24 13.51
CA ALA A 177 12.53 -5.68 12.77
C ALA A 177 12.85 -7.16 13.04
N LEU A 178 12.66 -7.60 14.28
CA LEU A 178 12.92 -8.96 14.73
C LEU A 178 11.77 -9.45 15.59
N LYS A 179 11.34 -10.69 15.36
CA LYS A 179 10.22 -11.33 16.03
C LYS A 179 10.68 -12.59 16.78
N ASP A 180 10.22 -12.77 18.01
CA ASP A 180 10.37 -14.01 18.75
C ASP A 180 8.98 -14.53 19.11
N GLY A 181 8.54 -15.62 18.47
CA GLY A 181 7.19 -16.17 18.62
C GLY A 181 6.65 -16.81 17.35
N PRO A 182 5.33 -16.81 17.14
CA PRO A 182 4.72 -17.44 15.96
C PRO A 182 5.30 -16.96 14.64
N ARG A 183 5.34 -17.84 13.65
CA ARG A 183 5.87 -17.51 12.31
C ARG A 183 4.90 -16.66 11.48
N ALA A 184 3.61 -16.63 11.85
CA ALA A 184 2.64 -15.77 11.20
C ALA A 184 3.13 -14.31 11.14
N ALA A 185 2.94 -13.66 10.00
CA ALA A 185 3.53 -12.33 9.74
C ALA A 185 2.88 -11.22 10.57
N TRP A 186 1.61 -11.41 10.98
CA TRP A 186 0.76 -10.36 11.55
C TRP A 186 0.20 -10.77 12.91
N ASP A 187 0.91 -10.46 13.99
CA ASP A 187 0.43 -10.74 15.35
C ASP A 187 -0.36 -9.58 15.95
N SER A 188 -0.03 -8.36 15.54
CA SER A 188 -0.61 -7.12 16.09
C SER A 188 -1.70 -6.52 15.22
N ALA A 189 -2.06 -7.20 14.13
CA ALA A 189 -3.07 -6.71 13.20
C ALA A 189 -3.95 -7.86 12.68
N ILE A 190 -5.18 -7.51 12.29
CA ILE A 190 -6.07 -8.42 11.60
C ILE A 190 -5.59 -8.55 10.17
N SER A 191 -5.22 -9.76 9.75
CA SER A 191 -4.97 -10.11 8.35
C SER A 191 -6.17 -10.85 7.81
N GLY A 192 -6.67 -10.48 6.63
CA GLY A 192 -7.83 -11.13 6.03
C GLY A 192 -7.90 -10.97 4.52
N TYR A 193 -8.79 -11.72 3.90
CA TYR A 193 -9.12 -11.62 2.48
C TYR A 193 -10.60 -11.91 2.26
N PRO A 194 -11.27 -11.26 1.29
CA PRO A 194 -12.67 -11.56 1.00
C PRO A 194 -12.94 -13.04 0.71
N TYR A 195 -14.10 -13.53 1.16
CA TYR A 195 -14.56 -14.88 0.81
C TYR A 195 -14.92 -15.02 -0.67
N ALA A 196 -15.36 -13.92 -1.29
CA ALA A 196 -15.80 -13.93 -2.68
C ALA A 196 -14.60 -14.16 -3.63
N PRO A 197 -14.73 -14.99 -4.69
CA PRO A 197 -13.67 -15.23 -5.67
C PRO A 197 -13.22 -13.98 -6.42
N ASP A 198 -14.10 -12.98 -6.56
CA ASP A 198 -13.85 -11.68 -7.15
C ASP A 198 -13.36 -10.64 -6.11
N GLY A 199 -12.96 -11.11 -4.93
CA GLY A 199 -12.30 -10.30 -3.92
C GLY A 199 -13.14 -9.10 -3.47
N TYR A 200 -12.60 -7.90 -3.65
CA TYR A 200 -13.24 -6.64 -3.23
C TYR A 200 -14.21 -6.06 -4.28
N ASP A 201 -14.43 -6.71 -5.41
CA ASP A 201 -15.11 -6.08 -6.55
C ASP A 201 -16.54 -5.63 -6.23
N TYR A 202 -17.25 -6.39 -5.37
CA TYR A 202 -18.58 -5.99 -4.89
C TYR A 202 -18.56 -4.64 -4.16
N TYR A 203 -17.50 -4.37 -3.38
CA TYR A 203 -17.34 -3.10 -2.65
C TYR A 203 -17.39 -1.89 -3.57
N PHE A 204 -16.73 -1.95 -4.72
CA PHE A 204 -16.65 -0.79 -5.62
C PHE A 204 -18.01 -0.40 -6.18
N GLY A 205 -18.81 -1.38 -6.57
CA GLY A 205 -20.19 -1.14 -7.03
C GLY A 205 -21.09 -0.62 -5.93
N PHE A 206 -21.03 -1.24 -4.75
CA PHE A 206 -21.80 -0.83 -3.58
C PHE A 206 -21.45 0.59 -3.12
N ALA A 207 -20.15 0.87 -2.98
CA ALA A 207 -19.65 2.15 -2.46
C ALA A 207 -19.92 3.34 -3.39
N THR A 208 -20.20 3.09 -4.67
CA THR A 208 -20.43 4.15 -5.67
C THR A 208 -21.86 4.18 -6.21
N GLN A 209 -22.79 3.40 -5.62
CA GLN A 209 -24.16 3.24 -6.13
C GLN A 209 -24.95 4.56 -6.20
N ALA A 210 -24.68 5.51 -5.29
CA ALA A 210 -25.31 6.82 -5.27
C ALA A 210 -24.53 7.90 -6.06
N ALA A 211 -23.35 7.57 -6.58
CA ALA A 211 -22.53 8.50 -7.33
C ALA A 211 -22.74 8.38 -8.84
N ARG A 212 -22.56 9.49 -9.54
CA ARG A 212 -22.42 9.48 -11.00
C ARG A 212 -21.00 9.05 -11.37
N VAL A 213 -20.82 7.78 -11.75
CA VAL A 213 -19.51 7.24 -12.15
C VAL A 213 -19.27 7.44 -13.64
N LEU A 214 -18.16 8.05 -14.00
CA LEU A 214 -17.69 8.28 -15.37
C LEU A 214 -16.40 7.50 -15.60
N LEU A 215 -16.51 6.29 -16.13
CA LEU A 215 -15.38 5.44 -16.53
C LEU A 215 -14.83 5.86 -17.90
N SER A 216 -13.61 5.41 -18.23
CA SER A 216 -12.91 5.74 -19.48
C SER A 216 -12.91 7.25 -19.75
N THR A 217 -12.87 8.05 -18.68
CA THR A 217 -12.97 9.51 -18.74
C THR A 217 -11.70 10.12 -18.14
N THR A 218 -10.99 10.89 -18.95
CA THR A 218 -9.78 11.59 -18.51
C THR A 218 -10.10 13.09 -18.30
N ILE A 219 -9.68 13.61 -17.16
CA ILE A 219 -9.68 15.06 -16.90
C ILE A 219 -8.52 15.65 -17.69
N THR A 220 -8.81 16.63 -18.55
CA THR A 220 -7.85 17.23 -19.46
C THR A 220 -7.28 18.57 -18.98
N ASN A 221 -7.93 19.18 -18.01
CA ASN A 221 -7.47 20.42 -17.38
C ASN A 221 -7.96 20.50 -15.93
N PHE A 222 -7.08 20.98 -15.04
CA PHE A 222 -7.33 21.18 -13.63
C PHE A 222 -7.13 22.67 -13.29
N ASP A 223 -8.15 23.28 -12.72
CA ASP A 223 -8.11 24.65 -12.16
C ASP A 223 -8.47 24.54 -10.67
N ILE A 224 -7.54 23.97 -9.92
CA ILE A 224 -7.74 23.56 -8.51
C ILE A 224 -8.08 24.74 -7.60
N PRO A 225 -7.45 25.93 -7.72
CA PRO A 225 -7.82 27.08 -6.93
C PRO A 225 -9.31 27.47 -7.03
N TYR A 226 -9.92 27.22 -8.18
CA TYR A 226 -11.35 27.48 -8.41
C TYR A 226 -12.22 26.21 -8.34
N LYS A 227 -11.66 25.10 -7.91
CA LYS A 227 -12.32 23.78 -7.86
C LYS A 227 -13.04 23.42 -9.16
N THR A 228 -12.36 23.64 -10.27
CA THR A 228 -12.90 23.48 -11.62
C THR A 228 -12.04 22.52 -12.41
N VAL A 229 -12.67 21.65 -13.18
CA VAL A 229 -12.00 20.67 -14.05
C VAL A 229 -12.65 20.65 -15.43
N THR A 230 -11.91 20.15 -16.42
CA THR A 230 -12.43 19.92 -17.77
C THR A 230 -12.33 18.45 -18.12
N PHE A 231 -13.45 17.84 -18.50
CA PHE A 231 -13.53 16.50 -19.06
C PHE A 231 -14.65 16.43 -20.10
N ASN A 232 -14.52 15.55 -21.09
CA ASN A 232 -15.44 15.44 -22.22
C ASN A 232 -15.73 16.78 -22.93
N GLY A 233 -14.76 17.70 -22.93
CA GLY A 233 -14.91 19.03 -23.53
C GLY A 233 -15.71 20.03 -22.71
N GLU A 234 -16.21 19.66 -21.53
CA GLU A 234 -16.99 20.52 -20.65
C GLU A 234 -16.19 20.97 -19.43
N LYS A 235 -16.22 22.27 -19.11
CA LYS A 235 -15.67 22.85 -17.88
C LYS A 235 -16.73 22.80 -16.78
N LYS A 236 -16.40 22.21 -15.62
CA LYS A 236 -17.32 22.03 -14.48
C LYS A 236 -16.66 22.45 -13.18
N SER A 237 -17.42 23.14 -12.32
CA SER A 237 -17.00 23.55 -10.98
C SER A 237 -17.75 22.74 -9.92
N TYR A 238 -17.09 22.52 -8.78
CA TYR A 238 -17.62 21.74 -7.67
C TYR A 238 -17.42 22.47 -6.35
N ASP A 239 -18.26 22.17 -5.34
CA ASP A 239 -18.10 22.73 -4.00
C ASP A 239 -16.88 22.12 -3.31
N ILE A 240 -16.64 20.80 -3.51
CA ILE A 240 -15.43 20.11 -3.03
C ILE A 240 -14.82 19.24 -4.11
N ILE A 241 -13.51 18.97 -3.99
CA ILE A 241 -12.77 18.00 -4.79
C ILE A 241 -12.07 17.01 -3.86
N ILE A 242 -12.21 15.74 -4.15
CA ILE A 242 -11.48 14.64 -3.49
C ILE A 242 -10.51 14.05 -4.52
N ASN A 243 -9.25 14.38 -4.36
CA ASN A 243 -8.17 13.90 -5.21
C ASN A 243 -7.61 12.58 -4.67
N THR A 244 -7.53 11.55 -5.50
CA THR A 244 -6.88 10.28 -5.15
C THR A 244 -5.73 9.91 -6.08
N ILE A 245 -5.39 10.81 -7.02
CA ILE A 245 -4.24 10.66 -7.91
C ILE A 245 -3.07 11.52 -7.41
N ALA A 246 -1.90 11.35 -8.04
CA ALA A 246 -0.70 12.07 -7.62
C ALA A 246 -0.90 13.60 -7.66
N PRO A 247 -0.54 14.33 -6.59
CA PRO A 247 -0.83 15.77 -6.47
C PRO A 247 -0.11 16.63 -7.52
N ASP A 248 1.07 16.21 -8.00
CA ASP A 248 1.76 16.86 -9.12
C ASP A 248 0.89 16.92 -10.38
N THR A 249 0.10 15.88 -10.62
CA THR A 249 -0.76 15.79 -11.81
C THR A 249 -1.86 16.85 -11.83
N ILE A 250 -2.48 17.14 -10.69
CA ILE A 250 -3.58 18.13 -10.62
C ILE A 250 -3.10 19.58 -10.62
N PHE A 251 -1.79 19.79 -10.50
CA PHE A 251 -1.13 21.10 -10.54
C PHE A 251 -0.17 21.24 -11.73
N ASP A 252 -0.31 20.39 -12.76
CA ASP A 252 0.51 20.42 -13.98
C ASP A 252 2.02 20.46 -13.69
N GLU A 253 2.44 19.67 -12.69
CA GLU A 253 3.83 19.52 -12.25
C GLU A 253 4.56 20.83 -11.94
N CYS A 254 3.86 21.88 -11.51
CA CYS A 254 4.43 23.23 -11.31
C CYS A 254 5.60 23.28 -10.33
N TYR A 255 5.76 22.31 -9.44
CA TYR A 255 6.93 22.13 -8.56
C TYR A 255 7.84 20.96 -9.00
N GLY A 256 7.60 20.39 -10.18
CA GLY A 256 8.27 19.22 -10.74
C GLY A 256 7.57 17.92 -10.41
N ALA A 257 7.73 16.95 -11.31
CA ALA A 257 7.12 15.63 -11.18
C ALA A 257 7.53 14.92 -9.88
N LEU A 258 6.58 14.26 -9.24
CA LEU A 258 6.81 13.39 -8.10
C LEU A 258 7.17 11.98 -8.58
N PRO A 259 8.31 11.41 -8.17
CA PRO A 259 8.73 10.10 -8.64
C PRO A 259 7.90 8.98 -8.02
N PHE A 260 7.49 8.04 -8.87
CA PHE A 260 6.81 6.81 -8.49
C PHE A 260 7.50 5.60 -9.10
N LEU A 261 7.41 4.50 -8.39
CA LEU A 261 7.81 3.20 -8.90
C LEU A 261 6.58 2.42 -9.37
N GLY A 262 6.72 1.78 -10.53
CA GLY A 262 5.76 0.84 -11.08
C GLY A 262 6.14 -0.61 -10.85
N ARG A 263 5.39 -1.52 -11.47
CA ARG A 263 5.63 -2.97 -11.43
C ARG A 263 5.35 -3.60 -12.79
N GLU A 264 6.26 -4.46 -13.24
CA GLU A 264 5.92 -5.50 -14.20
C GLU A 264 5.36 -6.69 -13.46
N PHE A 265 4.33 -7.30 -14.01
CA PHE A 265 3.63 -8.39 -13.38
C PHE A 265 3.51 -9.58 -14.32
N HIS A 266 4.27 -10.64 -14.03
CA HIS A 266 4.27 -11.88 -14.80
C HIS A 266 3.38 -12.92 -14.13
N LYS A 267 2.60 -13.64 -14.92
CA LYS A 267 1.63 -14.64 -14.48
C LYS A 267 2.03 -16.00 -15.02
N ILE A 268 2.18 -16.98 -14.13
CA ILE A 268 2.62 -18.33 -14.46
C ILE A 268 1.64 -19.32 -13.83
N VAL A 269 1.00 -20.15 -14.68
CA VAL A 269 0.13 -21.23 -14.21
C VAL A 269 0.96 -22.52 -14.09
N PHE A 270 0.87 -23.17 -12.93
CA PHE A 270 1.52 -24.45 -12.66
C PHE A 270 0.51 -25.61 -12.68
N PRO A 271 0.89 -26.80 -13.19
CA PRO A 271 0.02 -27.98 -13.27
C PRO A 271 -0.03 -28.73 -11.93
N THR A 272 -0.26 -28.01 -10.83
CA THR A 272 -0.37 -28.55 -9.47
C THR A 272 -1.34 -27.70 -8.66
N GLU A 273 -1.96 -28.27 -7.65
CA GLU A 273 -2.92 -27.55 -6.81
C GLU A 273 -2.29 -26.43 -5.99
N SER A 274 -1.03 -26.59 -5.55
CA SER A 274 -0.27 -25.59 -4.80
C SER A 274 1.23 -25.77 -5.04
N VAL A 275 1.96 -24.67 -5.04
CA VAL A 275 3.43 -24.63 -5.17
C VAL A 275 4.06 -24.27 -3.82
N LEU A 276 3.45 -23.36 -3.05
CA LEU A 276 3.96 -22.91 -1.77
C LEU A 276 3.44 -23.79 -0.61
N PRO A 277 4.18 -23.88 0.52
CA PRO A 277 3.69 -24.53 1.72
C PRO A 277 2.33 -23.99 2.18
N GLU A 278 1.61 -24.74 3.01
CA GLU A 278 0.21 -24.48 3.35
C GLU A 278 -0.06 -23.05 3.82
N ASN A 279 0.70 -22.56 4.79
CA ASN A 279 0.52 -21.24 5.38
C ASN A 279 1.33 -20.12 4.70
N VAL A 280 2.12 -20.47 3.67
CA VAL A 280 2.97 -19.51 2.96
C VAL A 280 2.21 -18.94 1.76
N TYR A 281 1.96 -17.64 1.78
CA TYR A 281 1.16 -16.95 0.78
C TYR A 281 2.03 -16.33 -0.31
N PHE A 282 3.24 -15.92 0.04
CA PHE A 282 4.22 -15.42 -0.92
C PHE A 282 5.66 -15.55 -0.42
N LEU A 283 6.59 -15.50 -1.38
CA LEU A 283 8.02 -15.55 -1.16
C LEU A 283 8.66 -14.23 -1.53
N TYR A 284 9.55 -13.74 -0.68
CA TYR A 284 10.49 -12.68 -1.01
C TYR A 284 11.81 -13.26 -1.52
N TYR A 285 12.46 -12.50 -2.39
CA TYR A 285 13.77 -12.82 -2.93
C TYR A 285 14.71 -11.64 -2.65
N ALA A 286 15.68 -11.86 -1.78
CA ALA A 286 16.53 -10.82 -1.22
C ALA A 286 17.95 -10.79 -1.81
N ASN A 287 18.15 -11.39 -2.99
CA ASN A 287 19.46 -11.49 -3.63
C ASN A 287 19.43 -10.85 -5.04
N GLU A 288 20.26 -11.33 -5.99
CA GLU A 288 20.42 -10.75 -7.33
C GLU A 288 19.28 -10.99 -8.32
N GLU A 289 18.24 -11.75 -7.97
CA GLU A 289 17.09 -11.96 -8.84
C GLU A 289 16.43 -10.64 -9.18
N LYS A 290 15.97 -10.47 -10.42
CA LYS A 290 15.32 -9.24 -10.87
C LYS A 290 13.95 -8.99 -10.24
N PHE A 291 13.28 -10.05 -9.78
CA PHE A 291 11.98 -9.97 -9.15
C PHE A 291 12.12 -9.87 -7.62
N THR A 292 11.14 -9.23 -6.99
CA THR A 292 11.13 -9.06 -5.54
C THR A 292 10.33 -10.14 -4.82
N ARG A 293 9.25 -10.63 -5.45
CA ARG A 293 8.40 -11.65 -4.82
C ARG A 293 7.62 -12.50 -5.81
N LEU A 294 7.26 -13.69 -5.32
CA LEU A 294 6.28 -14.58 -5.93
C LEU A 294 5.07 -14.70 -5.01
N VAL A 295 3.87 -14.60 -5.58
CA VAL A 295 2.59 -14.69 -4.84
C VAL A 295 1.77 -15.85 -5.36
N GLU A 296 1.31 -16.74 -4.49
CA GLU A 296 0.35 -17.79 -4.84
C GLU A 296 -1.07 -17.32 -4.48
N TYR A 297 -1.81 -16.81 -5.49
CA TYR A 297 -3.11 -16.18 -5.27
C TYR A 297 -4.17 -17.09 -4.69
N LYS A 298 -4.09 -18.40 -4.96
CA LYS A 298 -5.01 -19.38 -4.41
C LYS A 298 -5.00 -19.39 -2.87
N LYS A 299 -3.87 -19.06 -2.24
CA LYS A 299 -3.76 -18.95 -0.77
C LYS A 299 -4.71 -17.87 -0.22
N PHE A 300 -4.86 -16.75 -0.95
CA PHE A 300 -5.78 -15.69 -0.60
C PHE A 300 -7.22 -16.03 -0.98
N THR A 301 -7.44 -16.42 -2.23
CA THR A 301 -8.77 -16.53 -2.82
C THR A 301 -9.49 -17.84 -2.48
N HIS A 302 -8.79 -18.86 -2.01
CA HIS A 302 -9.28 -20.24 -1.84
C HIS A 302 -9.95 -20.79 -3.10
N HIS A 303 -9.54 -20.29 -4.27
CA HIS A 303 -10.07 -20.75 -5.56
C HIS A 303 -9.77 -22.23 -5.79
N VAL A 304 -10.82 -23.02 -6.05
CA VAL A 304 -10.69 -24.45 -6.27
C VAL A 304 -10.31 -24.73 -7.72
N SER A 305 -9.14 -25.31 -7.93
CA SER A 305 -8.62 -25.66 -9.25
C SER A 305 -7.51 -26.72 -9.11
N PRO A 306 -7.34 -27.66 -10.05
CA PRO A 306 -6.21 -28.58 -10.07
C PRO A 306 -4.89 -27.92 -10.45
N THR A 307 -4.92 -26.66 -10.86
CA THR A 307 -3.77 -25.83 -11.20
C THR A 307 -3.67 -24.64 -10.24
N THR A 308 -2.51 -23.97 -10.19
CA THR A 308 -2.35 -22.76 -9.39
C THR A 308 -1.66 -21.65 -10.17
N LEU A 309 -1.98 -20.41 -9.86
CA LEU A 309 -1.39 -19.21 -10.44
C LEU A 309 -0.37 -18.59 -9.48
N ILE A 310 0.85 -18.40 -9.99
CA ILE A 310 1.88 -17.61 -9.34
C ILE A 310 2.02 -16.28 -10.08
N GLY A 311 1.95 -15.19 -9.33
CA GLY A 311 2.32 -13.86 -9.80
C GLY A 311 3.76 -13.54 -9.41
N MET A 312 4.55 -13.05 -10.38
CA MET A 312 5.91 -12.58 -10.16
C MET A 312 5.95 -11.07 -10.36
N GLU A 313 6.53 -10.35 -9.39
CA GLU A 313 6.61 -8.90 -9.40
C GLU A 313 8.03 -8.41 -9.63
N ILE A 314 8.21 -7.57 -10.64
CA ILE A 314 9.48 -6.95 -11.00
C ILE A 314 9.31 -5.42 -10.87
N PRO A 315 10.09 -4.74 -10.02
CA PRO A 315 10.09 -3.29 -9.95
C PRO A 315 10.54 -2.67 -11.26
N THR A 316 9.90 -1.57 -11.68
CA THR A 316 10.25 -0.85 -12.89
C THR A 316 9.86 0.62 -12.80
N PHE A 317 10.59 1.51 -13.49
CA PHE A 317 10.13 2.87 -13.73
C PHE A 317 9.17 2.92 -14.91
N GLY A 318 8.13 3.74 -14.82
CA GLY A 318 7.23 4.05 -15.93
C GLY A 318 6.02 3.13 -16.12
N ASN A 319 5.90 2.03 -15.40
CA ASN A 319 4.75 1.13 -15.51
C ASN A 319 3.70 1.40 -14.43
N GLY A 320 3.16 2.63 -14.41
CA GLY A 320 2.17 3.12 -13.47
C GLY A 320 2.77 3.79 -12.22
N LYS A 321 1.98 4.64 -11.58
CA LYS A 321 2.32 5.34 -10.32
C LYS A 321 1.85 4.47 -9.13
N HIS A 322 2.56 3.36 -8.82
CA HIS A 322 2.13 2.41 -7.79
C HIS A 322 2.65 2.77 -6.40
N TYR A 323 3.92 3.16 -6.30
CA TYR A 323 4.59 3.43 -5.04
C TYR A 323 5.33 4.76 -5.09
N PRO A 324 4.92 5.75 -4.27
CA PRO A 324 5.69 6.96 -4.05
C PRO A 324 7.11 6.63 -3.58
N MET A 325 8.12 7.30 -4.13
CA MET A 325 9.51 7.11 -3.67
C MET A 325 9.69 7.69 -2.26
N PRO A 326 10.22 6.91 -1.30
CA PRO A 326 10.32 7.33 0.10
C PRO A 326 11.56 8.19 0.35
N TYR A 327 11.67 9.30 -0.36
CA TYR A 327 12.72 10.31 -0.19
C TYR A 327 12.17 11.54 0.52
N GLN A 328 12.88 12.03 1.53
CA GLN A 328 12.49 13.24 2.27
C GLN A 328 12.38 14.46 1.33
N SER A 329 13.29 14.58 0.37
CA SER A 329 13.23 15.66 -0.63
C SER A 329 11.92 15.66 -1.43
N GLU A 330 11.40 14.47 -1.75
CA GLU A 330 10.17 14.33 -2.51
C GLU A 330 8.92 14.53 -1.62
N GLN A 331 9.01 14.16 -0.34
CA GLN A 331 7.97 14.51 0.63
C GLN A 331 7.86 16.03 0.79
N ILE A 332 8.97 16.73 0.91
CA ILE A 332 9.01 18.22 0.96
C ILE A 332 8.45 18.81 -0.33
N ARG A 333 8.72 18.23 -1.49
CA ARG A 333 8.13 18.65 -2.76
C ARG A 333 6.61 18.44 -2.77
N ALA A 334 6.14 17.27 -2.29
CA ALA A 334 4.71 17.00 -2.18
C ALA A 334 3.99 17.95 -1.24
N GLU A 335 4.62 18.34 -0.12
CA GLU A 335 4.08 19.33 0.82
C GLU A 335 3.82 20.69 0.15
N ARG A 336 4.60 21.08 -0.86
CA ARG A 336 4.33 22.33 -1.61
C ARG A 336 3.02 22.23 -2.41
N TYR A 337 2.73 21.10 -3.02
CA TYR A 337 1.47 20.87 -3.71
C TYR A 337 0.29 20.89 -2.73
N PHE A 338 0.46 20.28 -1.56
CA PHE A 338 -0.58 20.30 -0.54
C PHE A 338 -0.87 21.70 0.01
N ALA A 339 0.18 22.52 0.18
CA ALA A 339 0.03 23.91 0.65
C ALA A 339 -0.75 24.80 -0.32
N ASP A 340 -0.76 24.46 -1.61
CA ASP A 340 -1.51 25.21 -2.64
C ASP A 340 -2.96 24.71 -2.82
N MET A 341 -3.36 23.65 -2.11
CA MET A 341 -4.74 23.17 -2.17
C MET A 341 -5.66 24.10 -1.39
N PRO A 342 -6.70 24.66 -2.03
CA PRO A 342 -7.65 25.53 -1.34
C PRO A 342 -8.58 24.71 -0.42
N GLU A 343 -9.26 25.40 0.47
CA GLU A 343 -10.34 24.85 1.28
C GLU A 343 -11.33 24.05 0.43
N GLY A 344 -11.72 22.86 0.91
CA GLY A 344 -12.61 21.95 0.21
C GLY A 344 -11.95 21.08 -0.87
N VAL A 345 -10.61 21.06 -0.94
CA VAL A 345 -9.85 20.09 -1.76
C VAL A 345 -9.14 19.13 -0.82
N PHE A 346 -9.49 17.84 -0.90
CA PHE A 346 -8.91 16.76 -0.11
C PHE A 346 -8.03 15.91 -1.00
N SER A 347 -6.83 15.54 -0.54
CA SER A 347 -5.93 14.63 -1.27
C SER A 347 -5.63 13.41 -0.42
N ILE A 348 -6.18 12.25 -0.80
CA ILE A 348 -6.22 11.03 -0.01
C ILE A 348 -5.77 9.80 -0.81
N GLY A 349 -5.56 8.70 -0.12
CA GLY A 349 -5.05 7.46 -0.71
C GLY A 349 -3.55 7.50 -0.94
N ARG A 350 -2.96 6.38 -1.32
CA ARG A 350 -1.51 6.24 -1.47
C ARG A 350 -0.90 7.27 -2.43
N ALA A 351 -1.49 7.42 -3.61
CA ALA A 351 -1.00 8.37 -4.60
C ALA A 351 -1.35 9.80 -4.22
N GLY A 352 -2.59 10.07 -3.78
CA GLY A 352 -3.04 11.40 -3.40
C GLY A 352 -2.29 11.98 -2.19
N SER A 353 -2.02 11.15 -1.17
CA SER A 353 -1.21 11.57 0.00
C SER A 353 0.30 11.53 -0.27
N TYR A 354 0.73 11.01 -1.40
CA TYR A 354 2.14 10.73 -1.72
C TYR A 354 2.87 9.98 -0.59
N LEU A 355 2.21 8.96 -0.02
CA LEU A 355 2.73 8.15 1.09
C LEU A 355 2.72 6.67 0.73
N TYR A 356 3.91 6.02 0.78
CA TYR A 356 4.06 4.60 0.48
C TYR A 356 3.25 3.69 1.41
N GLY A 357 3.20 4.01 2.69
CA GLY A 357 2.59 3.18 3.74
C GLY A 357 1.06 3.12 3.73
N ILE A 358 0.37 3.89 2.89
CA ILE A 358 -1.10 3.88 2.84
C ILE A 358 -1.60 2.57 2.22
N ASP A 359 -2.31 1.78 3.01
CA ASP A 359 -2.98 0.54 2.62
C ASP A 359 -4.51 0.70 2.56
N ILE A 360 -5.25 -0.40 2.37
CA ILE A 360 -6.71 -0.37 2.18
C ILE A 360 -7.43 0.19 3.41
N ASP A 361 -6.99 -0.17 4.60
CA ASP A 361 -7.55 0.31 5.86
C ASP A 361 -7.30 1.81 6.08
N ASP A 362 -6.10 2.29 5.74
CA ASP A 362 -5.79 3.72 5.80
C ASP A 362 -6.66 4.51 4.82
N CYS A 363 -6.94 3.98 3.63
CA CYS A 363 -7.87 4.59 2.69
C CYS A 363 -9.26 4.77 3.31
N ILE A 364 -9.76 3.75 4.02
CA ILE A 364 -11.05 3.83 4.72
C ILE A 364 -10.99 4.90 5.82
N ARG A 365 -9.95 4.88 6.66
CA ARG A 365 -9.79 5.84 7.76
C ARG A 365 -9.67 7.28 7.26
N GLN A 366 -8.89 7.54 6.21
CA GLN A 366 -8.79 8.86 5.60
C GLN A 366 -10.15 9.38 5.16
N THR A 367 -10.99 8.53 4.59
CA THR A 367 -12.33 8.94 4.16
C THR A 367 -13.30 9.15 5.32
N MET A 368 -13.17 8.41 6.42
CA MET A 368 -13.92 8.64 7.65
C MET A 368 -13.57 10.00 8.26
N LEU A 369 -12.27 10.31 8.40
CA LEU A 369 -11.80 11.60 8.89
C LEU A 369 -12.25 12.78 8.00
N MET A 370 -12.21 12.59 6.68
CA MET A 370 -12.76 13.57 5.74
C MET A 370 -14.26 13.81 5.99
N ALA A 371 -15.02 12.74 6.21
CA ALA A 371 -16.46 12.85 6.47
C ALA A 371 -16.73 13.59 7.79
N GLU A 372 -15.99 13.31 8.84
CA GLU A 372 -16.06 14.03 10.13
C GLU A 372 -15.77 15.53 9.93
N THR A 373 -14.70 15.87 9.21
CA THR A 373 -14.35 17.27 8.88
C THR A 373 -15.51 17.97 8.16
N LEU A 374 -16.16 17.32 7.22
CA LEU A 374 -17.29 17.89 6.47
C LEU A 374 -18.56 18.04 7.33
N GLN A 375 -18.77 17.17 8.34
CA GLN A 375 -19.88 17.28 9.30
C GLN A 375 -19.74 18.47 10.24
N ASP A 376 -18.53 18.70 10.73
CA ASP A 376 -18.24 19.79 11.68
C ASP A 376 -18.26 21.18 11.01
N GLY A 377 -18.59 21.24 9.72
CA GLY A 377 -18.62 22.47 8.93
C GLY A 377 -17.24 23.01 8.59
N GLY A 378 -16.18 22.29 8.97
CA GLY A 378 -14.82 22.55 8.56
C GLY A 378 -14.65 22.10 7.10
N GLN A 379 -14.26 23.01 6.25
CA GLN A 379 -13.76 22.68 4.91
C GLN A 379 -12.25 22.72 4.89
N ASP A 380 -11.64 23.04 6.04
CA ASP A 380 -10.21 23.08 6.22
C ASP A 380 -9.65 21.67 5.99
N HIS A 381 -8.78 21.60 5.03
CA HIS A 381 -8.03 20.40 4.73
C HIS A 381 -6.98 20.23 5.84
N PRO A 382 -7.05 19.18 6.67
CA PRO A 382 -5.86 18.83 7.43
C PRO A 382 -4.77 18.54 6.39
N VAL A 383 -3.73 19.37 6.41
CA VAL A 383 -2.56 19.16 5.55
C VAL A 383 -2.18 17.68 5.64
N PRO A 384 -1.99 16.95 4.52
CA PRO A 384 -1.61 15.54 4.55
C PRO A 384 -0.31 15.26 5.33
N GLY A 385 0.24 16.22 6.02
CA GLY A 385 1.40 16.14 6.90
C GLY A 385 1.09 15.69 8.32
N ASP A 386 0.05 16.20 8.95
CA ASP A 386 -0.05 16.11 10.40
C ASP A 386 -1.13 15.15 10.91
N ASN A 387 -2.27 15.00 10.21
CA ASN A 387 -3.37 14.14 10.64
C ASN A 387 -3.56 12.88 9.78
N TYR A 388 -2.96 12.80 8.59
CA TYR A 388 -3.02 11.60 7.73
C TYR A 388 -1.71 10.80 7.71
N ARG A 389 -0.62 11.32 8.25
CA ARG A 389 0.54 10.55 8.67
C ARG A 389 0.16 9.98 10.04
N PHE A 390 -0.44 8.81 10.06
CA PHE A 390 -0.72 8.10 11.30
C PHE A 390 0.62 7.85 12.04
N PRO A 391 0.94 8.63 13.11
CA PRO A 391 2.20 8.43 13.85
C PRO A 391 2.30 7.02 14.43
N GLU A 392 1.16 6.37 14.61
CA GLU A 392 1.02 5.01 15.14
C GLU A 392 1.43 3.91 14.16
N LEU A 393 1.38 4.17 12.83
CA LEU A 393 1.86 3.27 11.80
C LEU A 393 3.34 3.50 11.44
N GLN A 394 3.94 4.55 12.00
CA GLN A 394 5.36 4.89 11.84
C GLN A 394 6.23 4.41 13.02
N ARG A 395 5.67 3.65 13.96
CA ARG A 395 6.39 3.12 15.14
C ARG A 395 6.66 1.63 15.04
#